data_1f2a8d0872a4415029e0fc79a07d3142
#
_entry.id   1f2a8d0872a4415029e0fc79a07d3142
#
_cell.length_a   1.000
_cell.length_b   1.000
_cell.length_c   1.000
_cell.angle_alpha   90.00
_cell.angle_beta   90.00
_cell.angle_gamma   90.00
#
_symmetry.space_group_name_H-M   'P 1'
#
loop_
_entity.id
_entity.type
_entity.pdbx_description
1 polymer ?
#
loop_
_entity_poly.entity_id
_entity_poly.type
_entity_poly.pdbx_seq_one_letter_code
_entity_poly.pdbx_strand_id
1 'polypeptide(L)'
;MNRKMGIVVLVLSLLAALEPLSIDLYLPAFTDIAESLQVSLSEVQISLSIFLAGFAIGQLFWGTLSDYYGRKNPILAATALYTVSSFASIYVTSIEQLWVIRFLQAFGGCAGVVVGRAAVNDLFVNEQRTKVFSLLVIISGIAPVIAPTIGNLLLKQWHWHGVFNTMALLGAFTILLTWLFLPK
;
A
#
# COMPACT_ATOMS: atom_id res chain seq x y z
N MET A 1 7.56 3.16 26.31
CA MET A 1 6.39 2.95 25.39
C MET A 1 5.63 1.71 25.86
N ASN A 2 4.35 1.83 26.17
CA ASN A 2 3.54 0.71 26.63
C ASN A 2 3.39 -0.32 25.47
N ARG A 3 3.32 -1.64 25.76
CA ARG A 3 3.20 -2.72 24.76
C ARG A 3 2.11 -2.47 23.71
N LYS A 4 0.95 -1.94 24.14
CA LYS A 4 -0.15 -1.57 23.24
C LYS A 4 0.26 -0.48 22.24
N MET A 5 0.99 0.52 22.68
CA MET A 5 1.48 1.62 21.84
C MET A 5 2.49 1.13 20.79
N GLY A 6 3.35 0.17 21.14
CA GLY A 6 4.27 -0.46 20.20
C GLY A 6 3.56 -1.20 19.05
N ILE A 7 2.43 -1.87 19.36
CA ILE A 7 1.62 -2.54 18.34
C ILE A 7 0.96 -1.53 17.40
N VAL A 8 0.44 -0.42 17.92
CA VAL A 8 -0.13 0.66 17.10
C VAL A 8 0.93 1.23 16.15
N VAL A 9 2.16 1.46 16.63
CA VAL A 9 3.27 1.90 15.79
C VAL A 9 3.56 0.90 14.67
N LEU A 10 3.57 -0.40 14.99
CA LEU A 10 3.75 -1.44 13.97
C LEU A 10 2.67 -1.40 12.90
N VAL A 11 1.39 -1.25 13.30
CA VAL A 11 0.26 -1.12 12.36
C VAL A 11 0.42 0.08 11.45
N LEU A 12 0.75 1.25 12.01
CA LEU A 12 0.96 2.47 11.23
C LEU A 12 2.18 2.35 10.29
N SER A 13 3.20 1.62 10.71
CA SER A 13 4.38 1.34 9.89
C SER A 13 4.06 0.43 8.71
N LEU A 14 3.26 -0.61 8.92
CA LEU A 14 2.79 -1.49 7.84
C LEU A 14 1.91 -0.72 6.84
N LEU A 15 1.00 0.11 7.34
CA LEU A 15 0.19 0.99 6.50
C LEU A 15 1.04 1.93 5.63
N ALA A 16 2.08 2.53 6.22
CA ALA A 16 2.98 3.42 5.50
C ALA A 16 3.87 2.67 4.48
N ALA A 17 4.13 1.39 4.70
CA ALA A 17 4.94 0.56 3.80
C ALA A 17 4.17 0.04 2.59
N LEU A 18 2.83 0.01 2.62
CA LEU A 18 2.02 -0.53 1.51
C LEU A 18 2.31 0.18 0.18
N GLU A 19 2.47 1.50 0.19
CA GLU A 19 2.72 2.30 -1.02
C GLU A 19 4.10 2.01 -1.63
N PRO A 20 5.23 2.18 -0.93
CA PRO A 20 6.53 1.90 -1.52
C PRO A 20 6.66 0.42 -1.92
N LEU A 21 6.12 -0.52 -1.14
CA LEU A 21 6.12 -1.92 -1.53
C LEU A 21 5.32 -2.17 -2.80
N SER A 22 4.19 -1.47 -3.01
CA SER A 22 3.36 -1.61 -4.21
C SER A 22 4.02 -1.07 -5.48
N ILE A 23 4.98 -0.16 -5.34
CA ILE A 23 5.79 0.35 -6.45
C ILE A 23 6.99 -0.58 -6.68
N ASP A 24 7.77 -0.85 -5.63
CA ASP A 24 9.09 -1.44 -5.77
C ASP A 24 9.05 -2.97 -5.99
N LEU A 25 8.02 -3.66 -5.46
CA LEU A 25 7.76 -5.07 -5.81
C LEU A 25 7.27 -5.22 -7.25
N TYR A 26 6.60 -4.19 -7.78
CA TYR A 26 6.00 -4.20 -9.11
C TYR A 26 6.99 -3.91 -10.23
N LEU A 27 8.00 -3.05 -9.99
CA LEU A 27 8.98 -2.66 -11.01
C LEU A 27 9.66 -3.85 -11.71
N PRO A 28 10.15 -4.88 -11.00
CA PRO A 28 10.76 -6.06 -11.64
C PRO A 28 9.77 -6.86 -12.51
N ALA A 29 8.46 -6.73 -12.27
CA ALA A 29 7.43 -7.50 -12.99
C ALA A 29 7.06 -6.90 -14.36
N PHE A 30 7.55 -5.73 -14.74
CA PHE A 30 7.16 -5.02 -15.96
C PHE A 30 7.31 -5.86 -17.22
N THR A 31 8.46 -6.51 -17.39
CA THR A 31 8.73 -7.34 -18.56
C THR A 31 7.83 -8.57 -18.61
N ASP A 32 7.66 -9.25 -17.49
CA ASP A 32 6.81 -10.44 -17.37
C ASP A 32 5.32 -10.11 -17.66
N ILE A 33 4.84 -8.95 -17.21
CA ILE A 33 3.49 -8.45 -17.50
C ILE A 33 3.35 -8.10 -18.99
N ALA A 34 4.33 -7.40 -19.58
CA ALA A 34 4.31 -7.02 -20.99
C ALA A 34 4.23 -8.25 -21.90
N GLU A 35 5.02 -9.28 -21.61
CA GLU A 35 5.00 -10.56 -22.32
C GLU A 35 3.68 -11.31 -22.12
N SER A 36 3.20 -11.39 -20.87
CA SER A 36 1.98 -12.11 -20.53
C SER A 36 0.72 -11.52 -21.16
N LEU A 37 0.61 -10.18 -21.18
CA LEU A 37 -0.53 -9.45 -21.75
C LEU A 37 -0.34 -9.12 -23.24
N GLN A 38 0.82 -9.46 -23.84
CA GLN A 38 1.18 -9.18 -25.24
C GLN A 38 1.09 -7.68 -25.58
N VAL A 39 1.61 -6.84 -24.71
CA VAL A 39 1.63 -5.38 -24.84
C VAL A 39 3.05 -4.83 -24.77
N SER A 40 3.23 -3.56 -25.15
CA SER A 40 4.53 -2.89 -25.03
C SER A 40 4.90 -2.60 -23.57
N LEU A 41 6.20 -2.53 -23.30
CA LEU A 41 6.71 -2.12 -21.98
C LEU A 41 6.19 -0.73 -21.57
N SER A 42 6.03 0.18 -22.54
CA SER A 42 5.50 1.53 -22.31
C SER A 42 4.07 1.49 -21.76
N GLU A 43 3.21 0.58 -22.25
CA GLU A 43 1.83 0.45 -21.76
C GLU A 43 1.82 -0.06 -20.31
N VAL A 44 2.75 -0.94 -19.94
CA VAL A 44 2.91 -1.36 -18.54
C VAL A 44 3.42 -0.22 -17.67
N GLN A 45 4.35 0.61 -18.18
CA GLN A 45 4.84 1.81 -17.46
C GLN A 45 3.74 2.84 -17.21
N ILE A 46 2.78 2.99 -18.14
CA ILE A 46 1.59 3.84 -17.94
C ILE A 46 0.80 3.41 -16.69
N SER A 47 0.71 2.12 -16.38
CA SER A 47 0.04 1.62 -15.19
C SER A 47 0.62 2.18 -13.89
N LEU A 48 1.94 2.43 -13.84
CA LEU A 48 2.59 3.09 -12.70
C LEU A 48 2.21 4.56 -12.62
N SER A 49 2.14 5.27 -13.74
CA SER A 49 1.69 6.67 -13.77
C SER A 49 0.24 6.80 -13.29
N ILE A 50 -0.62 5.87 -13.71
CA ILE A 50 -2.02 5.79 -13.27
C ILE A 50 -2.10 5.46 -11.78
N PHE A 51 -1.24 4.58 -11.28
CA PHE A 51 -1.11 4.30 -9.83
C PHE A 51 -0.78 5.58 -9.06
N LEU A 52 0.22 6.36 -9.50
CA LEU A 52 0.60 7.62 -8.84
C LEU A 52 -0.54 8.65 -8.88
N ALA A 53 -1.30 8.73 -9.97
CA ALA A 53 -2.47 9.58 -10.07
C ALA A 53 -3.57 9.16 -9.07
N GLY A 54 -3.88 7.86 -8.98
CA GLY A 54 -4.81 7.30 -8.00
C GLY A 54 -4.37 7.58 -6.57
N PHE A 55 -3.07 7.47 -6.30
CA PHE A 55 -2.47 7.78 -5.00
C PHE A 55 -2.67 9.25 -4.62
N ALA A 56 -2.38 10.18 -5.53
CA ALA A 56 -2.52 11.61 -5.29
C ALA A 56 -3.99 12.02 -5.04
N ILE A 57 -4.92 11.54 -5.87
CA ILE A 57 -6.35 11.83 -5.73
C ILE A 57 -6.89 11.20 -4.43
N GLY A 58 -6.49 9.97 -4.14
CA GLY A 58 -6.91 9.25 -2.95
C GLY A 58 -6.48 9.94 -1.64
N GLN A 59 -5.31 10.57 -1.60
CA GLN A 59 -4.85 11.31 -0.42
C GLN A 59 -5.82 12.44 -0.04
N LEU A 60 -6.31 13.20 -1.03
CA LEU A 60 -7.27 14.28 -0.81
C LEU A 60 -8.60 13.72 -0.29
N PHE A 61 -9.07 12.63 -0.88
CA PHE A 61 -10.34 12.00 -0.51
C PHE A 61 -10.29 11.40 0.91
N TRP A 62 -9.33 10.51 1.17
CA TRP A 62 -9.25 9.81 2.46
C TRP A 62 -8.81 10.73 3.60
N GLY A 63 -7.98 11.74 3.32
CA GLY A 63 -7.63 12.77 4.29
C GLY A 63 -8.87 13.46 4.83
N THR A 64 -9.66 14.06 3.93
CA THR A 64 -10.90 14.74 4.29
C THR A 64 -11.89 13.79 4.99
N LEU A 65 -12.08 12.59 4.45
CA LEU A 65 -13.03 11.62 5.01
C LEU A 65 -12.64 11.20 6.44
N SER A 66 -11.34 11.08 6.72
CA SER A 66 -10.84 10.71 8.04
C SER A 66 -11.04 11.80 9.09
N ASP A 67 -11.13 13.05 8.70
CA ASP A 67 -11.42 14.15 9.61
C ASP A 67 -12.89 14.12 10.09
N TYR A 68 -13.81 13.64 9.25
CA TYR A 68 -15.24 13.51 9.60
C TYR A 68 -15.57 12.21 10.36
N TYR A 69 -15.05 11.08 9.90
CA TYR A 69 -15.43 9.74 10.42
C TYR A 69 -14.42 9.13 11.39
N GLY A 70 -13.38 9.90 11.77
CA GLY A 70 -12.27 9.40 12.57
C GLY A 70 -11.29 8.56 11.74
N ARG A 71 -10.19 8.12 12.35
CA ARG A 71 -9.05 7.53 11.62
C ARG A 71 -9.27 6.08 11.23
N LYS A 72 -9.86 5.28 12.10
CA LYS A 72 -9.95 3.83 11.95
C LYS A 72 -10.79 3.37 10.77
N ASN A 73 -12.02 3.88 10.64
CA ASN A 73 -12.97 3.42 9.62
C ASN A 73 -12.50 3.74 8.19
N PRO A 74 -12.03 4.96 7.88
CA PRO A 74 -11.46 5.26 6.57
C PRO A 74 -10.24 4.41 6.23
N ILE A 75 -9.32 4.16 7.18
CA ILE A 75 -8.16 3.28 6.96
C ILE A 75 -8.64 1.86 6.61
N LEU A 76 -9.61 1.30 7.35
CA LEU A 76 -10.12 -0.04 7.07
C LEU A 76 -10.77 -0.13 5.70
N ALA A 77 -11.63 0.83 5.33
CA ALA A 77 -12.28 0.86 4.02
C ALA A 77 -11.27 1.00 2.88
N ALA A 78 -10.32 1.90 3.03
CA ALA A 78 -9.28 2.14 2.04
C ALA A 78 -8.34 0.92 1.88
N THR A 79 -7.89 0.33 2.99
CA THR A 79 -7.03 -0.86 2.94
C THR A 79 -7.80 -2.08 2.42
N ALA A 80 -9.11 -2.17 2.65
CA ALA A 80 -9.96 -3.19 2.02
C ALA A 80 -10.01 -3.01 0.50
N LEU A 81 -10.20 -1.79 0.01
CA LEU A 81 -10.15 -1.48 -1.42
C LEU A 81 -8.77 -1.85 -2.02
N TYR A 82 -7.67 -1.49 -1.36
CA TYR A 82 -6.31 -1.88 -1.74
C TYR A 82 -6.18 -3.40 -1.87
N THR A 83 -6.64 -4.14 -0.87
CA THR A 83 -6.54 -5.60 -0.80
C THR A 83 -7.34 -6.27 -1.91
N VAL A 84 -8.59 -5.85 -2.11
CA VAL A 84 -9.47 -6.37 -3.17
C VAL A 84 -8.89 -6.06 -4.54
N SER A 85 -8.40 -4.85 -4.77
CA SER A 85 -7.76 -4.45 -6.02
C SER A 85 -6.47 -5.25 -6.28
N SER A 86 -5.64 -5.46 -5.25
CA SER A 86 -4.44 -6.31 -5.39
C SER A 86 -4.81 -7.74 -5.77
N PHE A 87 -5.84 -8.31 -5.15
CA PHE A 87 -6.33 -9.64 -5.48
C PHE A 87 -6.92 -9.70 -6.89
N ALA A 88 -7.72 -8.69 -7.27
CA ALA A 88 -8.31 -8.61 -8.61
C ALA A 88 -7.25 -8.49 -9.72
N SER A 89 -6.08 -7.89 -9.43
CA SER A 89 -4.97 -7.80 -10.38
C SER A 89 -4.49 -9.18 -10.86
N ILE A 90 -4.66 -10.24 -10.07
CA ILE A 90 -4.25 -11.60 -10.43
C ILE A 90 -5.05 -12.15 -11.62
N TYR A 91 -6.26 -11.66 -11.82
CA TYR A 91 -7.19 -12.13 -12.86
C TYR A 91 -7.27 -11.22 -14.08
N VAL A 92 -6.39 -10.25 -14.19
CA VAL A 92 -6.34 -9.31 -15.30
C VAL A 92 -5.92 -10.02 -16.58
N THR A 93 -6.65 -9.75 -17.67
CA THR A 93 -6.41 -10.31 -19.00
C THR A 93 -6.11 -9.24 -20.05
N SER A 94 -6.24 -7.95 -19.72
CA SER A 94 -5.90 -6.84 -20.60
C SER A 94 -5.22 -5.70 -19.84
N ILE A 95 -4.49 -4.86 -20.56
CA ILE A 95 -3.74 -3.75 -19.96
C ILE A 95 -4.68 -2.67 -19.41
N GLU A 96 -5.82 -2.45 -20.02
CA GLU A 96 -6.82 -1.47 -19.56
C GLU A 96 -7.41 -1.87 -18.21
N GLN A 97 -7.67 -3.17 -18.02
CA GLN A 97 -8.10 -3.70 -16.72
C GLN A 97 -7.01 -3.46 -15.66
N LEU A 98 -5.75 -3.70 -16.01
CA LEU A 98 -4.63 -3.45 -15.12
C LEU A 98 -4.55 -1.96 -14.73
N TRP A 99 -4.73 -1.04 -15.67
CA TRP A 99 -4.73 0.41 -15.41
C TRP A 99 -5.81 0.81 -14.40
N VAL A 100 -7.05 0.35 -14.61
CA VAL A 100 -8.17 0.64 -13.70
C VAL A 100 -7.89 0.07 -12.30
N ILE A 101 -7.45 -1.17 -12.23
CA ILE A 101 -7.19 -1.83 -10.95
C ILE A 101 -6.01 -1.19 -10.21
N ARG A 102 -4.96 -0.79 -10.92
CA ARG A 102 -3.81 -0.08 -10.34
C ARG A 102 -4.21 1.29 -9.79
N PHE A 103 -5.12 2.00 -10.47
CA PHE A 103 -5.70 3.23 -9.92
C PHE A 103 -6.43 2.98 -8.60
N LEU A 104 -7.34 2.00 -8.56
CA LEU A 104 -8.11 1.66 -7.37
C LEU A 104 -7.23 1.16 -6.22
N GLN A 105 -6.20 0.37 -6.54
CA GLN A 105 -5.21 -0.10 -5.57
C GLN A 105 -4.49 1.07 -4.91
N ALA A 106 -4.00 2.02 -5.70
CA ALA A 106 -3.32 3.20 -5.19
C ALA A 106 -4.25 4.13 -4.41
N PHE A 107 -5.48 4.33 -4.93
CA PHE A 107 -6.51 5.10 -4.26
C PHE A 107 -6.83 4.54 -2.87
N GLY A 108 -6.85 3.22 -2.71
CA GLY A 108 -6.99 2.58 -1.39
C GLY A 108 -5.70 2.65 -0.55
N GLY A 109 -4.54 2.36 -1.14
CA GLY A 109 -3.26 2.28 -0.44
C GLY A 109 -2.79 3.59 0.19
N CYS A 110 -3.12 4.73 -0.43
CA CYS A 110 -2.68 6.05 0.01
C CYS A 110 -3.19 6.44 1.41
N ALA A 111 -4.32 5.88 1.86
CA ALA A 111 -4.87 6.18 3.19
C ALA A 111 -3.89 5.79 4.32
N GLY A 112 -3.10 4.73 4.12
CA GLY A 112 -2.06 4.35 5.06
C GLY A 112 -1.06 5.47 5.33
N VAL A 113 -0.72 6.24 4.31
CA VAL A 113 0.21 7.37 4.42
C VAL A 113 -0.49 8.59 5.01
N VAL A 114 -1.60 9.05 4.43
CA VAL A 114 -2.23 10.32 4.82
C VAL A 114 -2.95 10.19 6.16
N VAL A 115 -3.81 9.19 6.33
CA VAL A 115 -4.56 8.99 7.57
C VAL A 115 -3.67 8.41 8.66
N GLY A 116 -2.69 7.57 8.31
CA GLY A 116 -1.69 7.06 9.23
C GLY A 116 -0.86 8.17 9.88
N ARG A 117 -0.42 9.17 9.10
CA ARG A 117 0.29 10.36 9.65
C ARG A 117 -0.62 11.19 10.55
N ALA A 118 -1.88 11.37 10.18
CA ALA A 118 -2.86 12.05 11.03
C ALA A 118 -3.08 11.29 12.36
N ALA A 119 -3.21 9.95 12.30
CA ALA A 119 -3.32 9.11 13.49
C ALA A 119 -2.10 9.22 14.42
N VAL A 120 -0.88 9.34 13.87
CA VAL A 120 0.32 9.61 14.69
C VAL A 120 0.19 10.92 15.43
N ASN A 121 -0.30 11.99 14.77
CA ASN A 121 -0.49 13.28 15.40
C ASN A 121 -1.52 13.24 16.53
N ASP A 122 -2.57 12.45 16.37
CA ASP A 122 -3.68 12.36 17.32
C ASP A 122 -3.33 11.45 18.53
N LEU A 123 -2.57 10.38 18.31
CA LEU A 123 -2.30 9.36 19.32
C LEU A 123 -0.99 9.58 20.12
N PHE A 124 -0.06 10.34 19.56
CA PHE A 124 1.26 10.53 20.17
C PHE A 124 1.55 12.00 20.43
N VAL A 125 2.21 12.30 21.56
CA VAL A 125 2.54 13.66 21.96
C VAL A 125 4.06 13.88 22.04
N ASN A 126 4.50 15.11 21.79
CA ASN A 126 5.87 15.56 21.98
C ASN A 126 6.93 14.63 21.36
N GLU A 127 7.93 14.23 22.16
CA GLU A 127 9.05 13.39 21.73
C GLU A 127 8.63 12.01 21.18
N GLN A 128 7.52 11.45 21.66
CA GLN A 128 7.01 10.17 21.14
C GLN A 128 6.56 10.29 19.69
N ARG A 129 5.90 11.40 19.34
CA ARG A 129 5.48 11.71 17.97
C ARG A 129 6.67 11.73 17.01
N THR A 130 7.73 12.45 17.38
CA THR A 130 8.96 12.53 16.58
C THR A 130 9.59 11.16 16.38
N LYS A 131 9.69 10.34 17.44
CA LYS A 131 10.22 8.96 17.35
C LYS A 131 9.40 8.08 16.42
N VAL A 132 8.07 8.17 16.49
CA VAL A 132 7.18 7.39 15.61
C VAL A 132 7.31 7.82 14.16
N PHE A 133 7.31 9.12 13.86
CA PHE A 133 7.56 9.62 12.51
C PHE A 133 8.90 9.18 11.95
N SER A 134 9.97 9.27 12.75
CA SER A 134 11.29 8.80 12.33
C SER A 134 11.26 7.31 11.98
N LEU A 135 10.57 6.49 12.76
CA LEU A 135 10.42 5.07 12.48
C LEU A 135 9.65 4.81 11.18
N LEU A 136 8.55 5.54 10.94
CA LEU A 136 7.80 5.44 9.68
C LEU A 136 8.68 5.79 8.48
N VAL A 137 9.47 6.86 8.57
CA VAL A 137 10.41 7.28 7.51
C VAL A 137 11.48 6.21 7.26
N ILE A 138 12.05 5.62 8.32
CA ILE A 138 13.06 4.56 8.21
C ILE A 138 12.46 3.34 7.50
N ILE A 139 11.25 2.90 7.88
CA ILE A 139 10.59 1.74 7.27
C ILE A 139 10.26 2.02 5.81
N SER A 140 9.72 3.20 5.49
CA SER A 140 9.46 3.60 4.10
C SER A 140 10.74 3.74 3.27
N GLY A 141 11.87 4.08 3.89
CA GLY A 141 13.17 4.14 3.21
C GLY A 141 13.85 2.79 3.01
N ILE A 142 13.59 1.81 3.89
CA ILE A 142 14.14 0.45 3.78
C ILE A 142 13.33 -0.38 2.76
N ALA A 143 12.04 -0.17 2.67
CA ALA A 143 11.16 -0.90 1.77
C ALA A 143 11.66 -0.92 0.31
N PRO A 144 12.04 0.21 -0.32
CA PRO A 144 12.60 0.25 -1.67
C PRO A 144 13.90 -0.55 -1.86
N VAL A 145 14.70 -0.69 -0.81
CA VAL A 145 15.96 -1.43 -0.87
C VAL A 145 15.72 -2.95 -0.94
N ILE A 146 14.73 -3.43 -0.22
CA ILE A 146 14.44 -4.87 -0.08
C ILE A 146 13.43 -5.35 -1.12
N ALA A 147 12.45 -4.51 -1.46
CA ALA A 147 11.32 -4.88 -2.30
C ALA A 147 11.72 -5.40 -3.70
N PRO A 148 12.66 -4.81 -4.45
CA PRO A 148 13.03 -5.34 -5.76
C PRO A 148 13.63 -6.76 -5.68
N THR A 149 14.40 -7.05 -4.63
CA THR A 149 14.98 -8.39 -4.41
C THR A 149 13.86 -9.41 -4.13
N ILE A 150 12.91 -9.07 -3.26
CA ILE A 150 11.74 -9.91 -2.99
C ILE A 150 10.91 -10.06 -4.26
N GLY A 151 10.65 -8.96 -5.00
CA GLY A 151 9.93 -8.98 -6.27
C GLY A 151 10.54 -9.96 -7.28
N ASN A 152 11.85 -9.93 -7.46
CA ASN A 152 12.56 -10.87 -8.33
C ASN A 152 12.45 -12.34 -7.88
N LEU A 153 12.44 -12.60 -6.58
CA LEU A 153 12.23 -13.95 -6.06
C LEU A 153 10.80 -14.45 -6.32
N LEU A 154 9.82 -13.57 -6.13
CA LEU A 154 8.40 -13.88 -6.40
C LEU A 154 8.17 -14.16 -7.89
N LEU A 155 8.78 -13.38 -8.77
CA LEU A 155 8.70 -13.56 -10.23
C LEU A 155 9.24 -14.93 -10.66
N LYS A 156 10.36 -15.36 -10.12
CA LYS A 156 10.97 -16.66 -10.47
C LYS A 156 10.08 -17.86 -10.11
N GLN A 157 9.23 -17.73 -9.08
CA GLN A 157 8.41 -18.84 -8.58
C GLN A 157 6.97 -18.78 -9.04
N TRP A 158 6.38 -17.57 -9.13
CA TRP A 158 4.96 -17.38 -9.36
C TRP A 158 4.64 -16.31 -10.42
N HIS A 159 5.62 -15.89 -11.22
CA HIS A 159 5.46 -14.80 -12.19
C HIS A 159 4.91 -13.52 -11.53
N TRP A 160 4.46 -12.57 -12.32
CA TRP A 160 3.89 -11.31 -11.82
C TRP A 160 2.65 -11.48 -10.91
N HIS A 161 1.93 -12.60 -11.05
CA HIS A 161 0.81 -12.93 -10.17
C HIS A 161 1.22 -13.07 -8.71
N GLY A 162 2.42 -13.60 -8.44
CA GLY A 162 2.99 -13.72 -7.10
C GLY A 162 3.20 -12.37 -6.42
N VAL A 163 3.56 -11.34 -7.18
CA VAL A 163 3.73 -9.97 -6.67
C VAL A 163 2.39 -9.43 -6.14
N PHE A 164 1.33 -9.51 -6.96
CA PHE A 164 0.01 -9.04 -6.55
C PHE A 164 -0.61 -9.88 -5.44
N ASN A 165 -0.38 -11.19 -5.42
CA ASN A 165 -0.82 -12.05 -4.33
C ASN A 165 -0.15 -11.64 -3.01
N THR A 166 1.14 -11.37 -3.03
CA THR A 166 1.87 -10.87 -1.85
C THR A 166 1.31 -9.54 -1.35
N MET A 167 1.01 -8.60 -2.26
CA MET A 167 0.37 -7.32 -1.92
C MET A 167 -1.01 -7.53 -1.29
N ALA A 168 -1.83 -8.45 -1.83
CA ALA A 168 -3.15 -8.78 -1.29
C ALA A 168 -3.05 -9.38 0.13
N LEU A 169 -2.12 -10.28 0.36
CA LEU A 169 -1.87 -10.88 1.68
C LEU A 169 -1.40 -9.84 2.70
N LEU A 170 -0.47 -8.95 2.29
CA LEU A 170 -0.01 -7.85 3.14
C LEU A 170 -1.16 -6.90 3.49
N GLY A 171 -2.01 -6.56 2.52
CA GLY A 171 -3.20 -5.75 2.74
C GLY A 171 -4.18 -6.41 3.71
N ALA A 172 -4.50 -7.69 3.52
CA ALA A 172 -5.38 -8.45 4.40
C ALA A 172 -4.83 -8.53 5.84
N PHE A 173 -3.55 -8.79 5.98
CA PHE A 173 -2.86 -8.80 7.27
C PHE A 173 -2.92 -7.43 7.96
N THR A 174 -2.71 -6.36 7.19
CA THR A 174 -2.77 -4.99 7.69
C THR A 174 -4.19 -4.61 8.13
N ILE A 175 -5.23 -5.05 7.41
CA ILE A 175 -6.64 -4.88 7.81
C ILE A 175 -6.89 -5.53 9.16
N LEU A 176 -6.47 -6.78 9.32
CA LEU A 176 -6.65 -7.54 10.56
C LEU A 176 -6.02 -6.82 11.75
N LEU A 177 -4.76 -6.39 11.60
CA LEU A 177 -4.06 -5.67 12.66
C LEU A 177 -4.69 -4.30 12.95
N THR A 178 -5.10 -3.56 11.92
CA THR A 178 -5.79 -2.28 12.07
C THR A 178 -7.11 -2.44 12.82
N TRP A 179 -7.88 -3.45 12.47
CA TRP A 179 -9.16 -3.74 13.13
C TRP A 179 -8.97 -4.07 14.62
N LEU A 180 -7.95 -4.88 14.95
CA LEU A 180 -7.70 -5.33 16.31
C LEU A 180 -7.06 -4.25 17.20
N PHE A 181 -6.13 -3.48 16.68
CA PHE A 181 -5.21 -2.68 17.51
C PHE A 181 -5.32 -1.17 17.33
N LEU A 182 -5.83 -0.68 16.19
CA LEU A 182 -6.00 0.77 16.02
C LEU A 182 -7.23 1.23 16.83
N PRO A 183 -7.08 2.19 17.76
CA PRO A 183 -8.22 2.76 18.48
C PRO A 183 -9.17 3.50 17.53
N LYS A 184 -10.41 3.66 17.96
CA LYS A 184 -11.42 4.45 17.24
C LYS A 184 -11.10 5.93 17.36
#